data_52dc7164ccfb7ce3d14df31886dccf2a
#
_entry.id   52dc7164ccfb7ce3d14df31886dccf2a
#
_cell.length_a   1.000
_cell.length_b   1.000
_cell.length_c   1.000
_cell.angle_alpha   90.00
_cell.angle_beta   90.00
_cell.angle_gamma   90.00
#
_symmetry.space_group_name_H-M   'P 1'
#
loop_
_entity.id
_entity.type
_entity.pdbx_description
1 polymer ?
#
loop_
_entity_poly.entity_id
_entity_poly.type
_entity_poly.pdbx_seq_one_letter_code
_entity_poly.pdbx_strand_id
1 'polypeptide(L)'
;MVLGADKGFQGAMPYSHDILTAMIGMLPPQSIFCVSAIGPAQLPATTQAILLGGHVRVGLEDNNYYSKGQLATNEQLVARTVRIIKELNLEPASPNEARDMLGLKHPARMAG
;
A
#
# COMPACT_ATOMS: atom_id res chain seq x y z
N MET A 1 2.51 -5.17 -5.90
CA MET A 1 3.15 -4.26 -6.88
C MET A 1 4.13 -3.36 -6.17
N VAL A 2 5.35 -3.27 -6.64
CA VAL A 2 6.35 -2.36 -6.12
C VAL A 2 6.73 -1.38 -7.23
N LEU A 3 6.55 -0.09 -6.99
CA LEU A 3 6.80 0.96 -7.95
C LEU A 3 8.02 1.78 -7.53
N GLY A 4 8.83 2.18 -8.51
CA GLY A 4 10.02 2.99 -8.27
C GLY A 4 9.74 4.49 -8.25
N ALA A 5 10.78 5.27 -7.95
CA ALA A 5 10.76 6.71 -8.13
C ALA A 5 10.83 7.06 -9.63
N ASP A 6 10.73 8.35 -9.94
CA ASP A 6 10.59 8.86 -11.32
C ASP A 6 11.56 8.29 -12.36
N LYS A 7 12.75 7.88 -11.94
CA LYS A 7 13.78 7.36 -12.86
C LYS A 7 13.85 5.82 -12.85
N GLY A 8 12.90 5.17 -12.19
CA GLY A 8 12.95 3.75 -11.96
C GLY A 8 14.01 3.38 -10.90
N PHE A 9 13.85 2.24 -10.27
CA PHE A 9 14.78 1.74 -9.27
C PHE A 9 14.76 0.22 -9.27
N GLN A 10 15.93 -0.41 -9.40
CA GLN A 10 16.09 -1.87 -9.39
C GLN A 10 15.11 -2.61 -10.33
N GLY A 11 14.87 -2.05 -11.50
CA GLY A 11 13.97 -2.67 -12.47
C GLY A 11 12.48 -2.49 -12.18
N ALA A 12 12.12 -1.76 -11.12
CA ALA A 12 10.74 -1.45 -10.85
C ALA A 12 10.19 -0.43 -11.84
N MET A 13 8.92 -0.58 -12.22
CA MET A 13 8.23 0.40 -13.06
C MET A 13 8.17 1.73 -12.33
N PRO A 14 8.53 2.86 -12.98
CA PRO A 14 8.37 4.17 -12.35
C PRO A 14 6.91 4.42 -11.98
N TYR A 15 6.70 5.07 -10.83
CA TYR A 15 5.35 5.44 -10.45
C TYR A 15 4.85 6.63 -11.28
N SER A 16 3.67 6.47 -11.85
CA SER A 16 2.79 7.56 -12.27
C SER A 16 1.36 7.11 -12.05
N HIS A 17 0.45 8.07 -11.97
CA HIS A 17 -0.97 7.75 -11.83
C HIS A 17 -1.45 6.84 -12.96
N ASP A 18 -1.06 7.13 -14.19
CA ASP A 18 -1.46 6.36 -15.38
C ASP A 18 -0.87 4.96 -15.38
N ILE A 19 0.38 4.80 -14.98
CA ILE A 19 1.05 3.50 -14.93
C ILE A 19 0.37 2.59 -13.91
N LEU A 20 0.09 3.09 -12.71
CA LEU A 20 -0.58 2.29 -11.69
C LEU A 20 -1.99 1.88 -12.14
N THR A 21 -2.74 2.81 -12.69
CA THR A 21 -4.07 2.53 -13.24
C THR A 21 -4.01 1.45 -14.32
N ALA A 22 -3.05 1.54 -15.24
CA ALA A 22 -2.87 0.55 -16.31
C ALA A 22 -2.50 -0.83 -15.75
N MET A 23 -1.58 -0.88 -14.77
CA MET A 23 -1.18 -2.15 -14.15
C MET A 23 -2.35 -2.85 -13.47
N ILE A 24 -3.16 -2.10 -12.74
CA ILE A 24 -4.35 -2.65 -12.07
C ILE A 24 -5.36 -3.15 -13.12
N GLY A 25 -5.54 -2.41 -14.22
CA GLY A 25 -6.43 -2.82 -15.30
C GLY A 25 -6.03 -4.10 -16.01
N MET A 26 -4.76 -4.50 -15.90
CA MET A 26 -4.26 -5.75 -16.48
C MET A 26 -4.43 -6.96 -15.55
N LEU A 27 -4.85 -6.77 -14.32
CA LEU A 27 -5.04 -7.88 -13.39
C LEU A 27 -6.26 -8.73 -13.79
N PRO A 28 -6.21 -10.05 -13.56
CA PRO A 28 -7.38 -10.90 -13.76
C PRO A 28 -8.56 -10.45 -12.92
N PRO A 29 -9.80 -10.77 -13.31
CA PRO A 29 -10.98 -10.48 -12.50
C PRO A 29 -10.85 -11.04 -11.08
N GLN A 30 -11.40 -10.33 -10.09
CA GLN A 30 -11.39 -10.73 -8.67
C GLN A 30 -9.99 -10.79 -8.04
N SER A 31 -9.00 -10.16 -8.66
CA SER A 31 -7.66 -10.04 -8.07
C SER A 31 -7.67 -9.15 -6.82
N ILE A 32 -6.90 -9.55 -5.82
CA ILE A 32 -6.57 -8.72 -4.67
C ILE A 32 -5.16 -8.19 -4.91
N PHE A 33 -4.97 -6.89 -4.77
CA PHE A 33 -3.65 -6.30 -4.99
C PHE A 33 -3.21 -5.44 -3.82
N CYS A 34 -1.90 -5.34 -3.66
CA CYS A 34 -1.25 -4.49 -2.66
C CYS A 34 -0.19 -3.65 -3.37
N VAL A 35 -0.14 -2.38 -3.03
CA VAL A 35 0.80 -1.43 -3.64
C VAL A 35 1.80 -0.94 -2.60
N SER A 36 3.07 -0.96 -2.96
CA SER A 36 4.12 -0.23 -2.28
C SER A 36 4.93 0.56 -3.30
N ALA A 37 5.61 1.60 -2.86
CA ALA A 37 6.45 2.40 -3.75
C ALA A 37 7.65 2.96 -3.00
N ILE A 38 8.70 3.23 -3.76
CA ILE A 38 10.00 3.64 -3.23
C ILE A 38 10.06 5.16 -3.10
N GLY A 39 10.58 5.62 -1.97
CA GLY A 39 10.87 7.04 -1.74
C GLY A 39 9.63 7.93 -1.80
N PRO A 40 9.74 9.11 -2.44
CA PRO A 40 8.63 10.07 -2.49
C PRO A 40 7.37 9.55 -3.17
N ALA A 41 7.49 8.51 -3.99
CA ALA A 41 6.34 7.89 -4.64
C ALA A 41 5.44 7.12 -3.68
N GLN A 42 5.91 6.77 -2.48
CA GLN A 42 5.13 5.96 -1.54
C GLN A 42 3.78 6.59 -1.19
N LEU A 43 3.77 7.85 -0.80
CA LEU A 43 2.53 8.50 -0.38
C LEU A 43 1.49 8.61 -1.52
N PRO A 44 1.82 9.17 -2.71
CA PRO A 44 0.83 9.25 -3.78
C PRO A 44 0.41 7.88 -4.31
N ALA A 45 1.32 6.92 -4.44
CA ALA A 45 1.00 5.59 -4.96
C ALA A 45 0.07 4.82 -4.04
N THR A 46 0.34 4.82 -2.73
CA THR A 46 -0.51 4.13 -1.76
C THR A 46 -1.88 4.81 -1.63
N THR A 47 -1.93 6.13 -1.69
CA THR A 47 -3.19 6.86 -1.68
C THR A 47 -4.05 6.51 -2.88
N GLN A 48 -3.46 6.47 -4.08
CA GLN A 48 -4.16 6.04 -5.29
C GLN A 48 -4.66 4.60 -5.18
N ALA A 49 -3.84 3.70 -4.63
CA ALA A 49 -4.23 2.30 -4.45
C ALA A 49 -5.46 2.16 -3.57
N ILE A 50 -5.55 2.93 -2.49
CA ILE A 50 -6.72 2.95 -1.62
C ILE A 50 -7.97 3.38 -2.40
N LEU A 51 -7.86 4.44 -3.20
CA LEU A 51 -8.97 4.92 -4.04
C LEU A 51 -9.43 3.87 -5.06
N LEU A 52 -8.53 3.01 -5.51
CA LEU A 52 -8.82 1.96 -6.47
C LEU A 52 -9.22 0.62 -5.82
N GLY A 53 -9.40 0.61 -4.51
CA GLY A 53 -9.88 -0.57 -3.78
C GLY A 53 -8.79 -1.57 -3.40
N GLY A 54 -7.52 -1.19 -3.47
CA GLY A 54 -6.40 -2.05 -3.14
C GLY A 54 -5.93 -1.92 -1.70
N HIS A 55 -4.99 -2.80 -1.35
CA HIS A 55 -4.26 -2.75 -0.09
C HIS A 55 -2.94 -2.02 -0.28
N VAL A 56 -2.32 -1.61 0.81
CA VAL A 56 -1.09 -0.81 0.77
C VAL A 56 -0.06 -1.30 1.76
N ARG A 57 1.20 -1.11 1.41
CA ARG A 57 2.33 -1.33 2.30
C ARG A 57 3.10 -0.02 2.44
N VAL A 58 3.36 0.40 3.67
CA VAL A 58 4.22 1.54 3.99
C VAL A 58 5.28 1.12 4.98
N GLY A 59 6.37 1.86 5.07
CA GLY A 59 7.43 1.58 6.01
C GLY A 59 8.77 2.17 5.58
N LEU A 60 9.73 2.16 6.51
CA LEU A 60 11.05 2.74 6.31
C LEU A 60 11.91 1.97 5.30
N GLU A 61 11.60 0.70 5.05
CA GLU A 61 12.31 -0.07 4.02
C GLU A 61 12.20 0.59 2.65
N ASP A 62 11.04 1.16 2.34
CA ASP A 62 10.75 1.75 1.04
C ASP A 62 10.90 3.26 1.02
N ASN A 63 10.69 3.94 2.16
CA ASN A 63 10.75 5.39 2.23
C ASN A 63 11.14 5.85 3.64
N ASN A 64 12.23 6.63 3.74
CA ASN A 64 12.76 7.14 5.00
C ASN A 64 12.15 8.47 5.43
N TYR A 65 11.37 9.13 4.59
CA TYR A 65 10.93 10.50 4.84
C TYR A 65 9.42 10.61 5.00
N TYR A 66 9.00 11.37 6.00
CA TYR A 66 7.61 11.77 6.18
C TYR A 66 7.21 12.86 5.17
N SER A 67 8.09 13.83 5.00
CA SER A 67 8.02 14.88 4.00
C SER A 67 9.44 15.28 3.60
N LYS A 68 9.57 16.14 2.61
CA LYS A 68 10.88 16.57 2.13
C LYS A 68 11.74 17.12 3.28
N GLY A 69 12.88 16.49 3.52
CA GLY A 69 13.81 16.90 4.57
C GLY A 69 13.43 16.47 5.99
N GLN A 70 12.32 15.78 6.18
CA GLN A 70 11.86 15.31 7.50
C GLN A 70 11.83 13.79 7.54
N LEU A 71 12.69 13.20 8.37
CA LEU A 71 12.72 11.74 8.56
C LEU A 71 11.45 11.25 9.23
N ALA A 72 11.02 10.05 8.84
CA ALA A 72 9.83 9.40 9.38
C ALA A 72 10.20 8.28 10.34
N THR A 73 9.20 7.83 11.09
CA THR A 73 9.19 6.54 11.77
C THR A 73 8.16 5.63 11.11
N ASN A 74 8.26 4.32 11.33
CA ASN A 74 7.24 3.39 10.82
C ASN A 74 5.84 3.75 11.36
N GLU A 75 5.76 4.11 12.63
CA GLU A 75 4.51 4.48 13.29
C GLU A 75 3.87 5.70 12.61
N GLN A 76 4.67 6.70 12.25
CA GLN A 76 4.17 7.89 11.54
C GLN A 76 3.62 7.55 10.17
N LEU A 77 4.29 6.70 9.42
CA LEU A 77 3.85 6.30 8.07
C LEU A 77 2.55 5.50 8.15
N VAL A 78 2.44 4.58 9.09
CA VAL A 78 1.22 3.80 9.31
C VAL A 78 0.08 4.70 9.79
N ALA A 79 0.34 5.58 10.76
CA ALA A 79 -0.69 6.48 11.29
C ALA A 79 -1.23 7.41 10.20
N ARG A 80 -0.37 7.93 9.32
CA ARG A 80 -0.80 8.76 8.19
C ARG A 80 -1.68 7.97 7.22
N THR A 81 -1.29 6.76 6.89
CA THR A 81 -2.07 5.87 6.02
C THR A 81 -3.45 5.59 6.61
N VAL A 82 -3.53 5.31 7.90
CA VAL A 82 -4.81 5.10 8.60
C VAL A 82 -5.69 6.35 8.54
N ARG A 83 -5.10 7.54 8.75
CA ARG A 83 -5.86 8.80 8.64
C ARG A 83 -6.43 9.01 7.24
N ILE A 84 -5.66 8.71 6.20
CA ILE A 84 -6.12 8.81 4.80
C ILE A 84 -7.28 7.85 4.55
N ILE A 85 -7.16 6.60 5.00
CA ILE A 85 -8.23 5.60 4.86
C ILE A 85 -9.52 6.10 5.52
N LYS A 86 -9.42 6.61 6.74
CA LYS A 86 -10.59 7.11 7.49
C LYS A 86 -11.20 8.35 6.86
N GLU A 87 -10.36 9.25 6.34
CA GLU A 87 -10.82 10.45 5.66
C GLU A 87 -11.62 10.14 4.39
N LEU A 88 -11.35 9.00 3.78
CA LEU A 88 -12.12 8.50 2.63
C LEU A 88 -13.36 7.69 3.03
N ASN A 89 -13.75 7.75 4.31
CA ASN A 89 -14.87 6.98 4.87
C ASN A 89 -14.69 5.47 4.75
N LEU A 90 -13.44 5.01 4.81
CA LEU A 90 -13.08 3.60 4.84
C LEU A 90 -12.49 3.26 6.21
N GLU A 91 -12.38 1.99 6.51
CA GLU A 91 -11.74 1.51 7.74
C GLU A 91 -10.61 0.55 7.42
N PRO A 92 -9.48 0.62 8.15
CA PRO A 92 -8.46 -0.42 8.06
C PRO A 92 -9.06 -1.76 8.52
N ALA A 93 -8.73 -2.82 7.79
CA ALA A 93 -9.15 -4.16 8.20
C ALA A 93 -8.45 -4.57 9.50
N SER A 94 -9.17 -5.27 10.37
CA SER A 94 -8.54 -5.96 11.50
C SER A 94 -7.70 -7.14 10.99
N PRO A 95 -6.77 -7.69 11.80
CA PRO A 95 -6.02 -8.87 11.40
C PRO A 95 -6.91 -10.04 10.96
N ASN A 96 -8.02 -10.28 11.64
CA ASN A 96 -8.94 -11.35 11.27
C ASN A 96 -9.71 -11.05 9.99
N GLU A 97 -10.15 -9.81 9.79
CA GLU A 97 -10.78 -9.39 8.54
C GLU A 97 -9.81 -9.54 7.37
N ALA A 98 -8.54 -9.17 7.55
CA ALA A 98 -7.52 -9.33 6.53
C ALA A 98 -7.28 -10.81 6.18
N ARG A 99 -7.26 -11.70 7.19
CA ARG A 99 -7.16 -13.13 6.96
C ARG A 99 -8.33 -13.66 6.17
N ASP A 100 -9.54 -13.22 6.48
CA ASP A 100 -10.74 -13.62 5.76
C ASP A 100 -10.69 -13.16 4.29
N MET A 101 -10.30 -11.91 4.06
CA MET A 101 -10.16 -11.36 2.70
C MET A 101 -9.16 -12.14 1.86
N LEU A 102 -8.07 -12.63 2.47
CA LEU A 102 -6.99 -13.35 1.79
C LEU A 102 -7.19 -14.88 1.82
N GLY A 103 -8.25 -15.37 2.44
CA GLY A 103 -8.49 -16.79 2.57
C GLY A 103 -7.52 -17.52 3.51
N LEU A 104 -6.95 -16.81 4.49
CA LEU A 104 -5.97 -17.36 5.42
C LEU A 104 -6.66 -17.90 6.69
N LYS A 105 -5.99 -18.85 7.35
CA LYS A 105 -6.48 -19.41 8.61
C LYS A 105 -6.30 -18.42 9.76
N HIS A 106 -7.26 -18.41 10.69
CA HIS A 106 -7.15 -17.64 11.93
C HIS A 106 -6.29 -18.39 12.95
N PRO A 107 -5.42 -17.69 13.72
CA PRO A 107 -4.58 -18.34 14.73
C PRO A 107 -5.36 -19.13 15.76
N ALA A 108 -6.54 -18.66 16.17
CA ALA A 108 -7.40 -19.36 17.11
C ALA A 108 -7.89 -20.72 16.59
N ARG A 109 -8.05 -20.88 15.27
CA ARG A 109 -8.42 -22.16 14.64
C ARG A 109 -7.23 -23.10 14.51
N MET A 110 -6.00 -22.57 14.56
CA MET A 110 -4.79 -23.36 14.49
C MET A 110 -4.38 -23.92 15.85
N ALA A 111 -4.78 -23.26 16.92
CA ALA A 111 -4.48 -23.66 18.30
C ALA A 111 -5.46 -24.69 18.87
N GLY A 112 -6.56 -24.95 18.19
CA GLY A 112 -7.63 -25.85 18.64
C GLY A 112 -7.44 -27.30 18.18
#